data_261271c82d5effb24d87993ff2c1d107
#
_entry.id   261271c82d5effb24d87993ff2c1d107
#
_cell.length_a   1.000
_cell.length_b   1.000
_cell.length_c   1.000
_cell.angle_alpha   90.00
_cell.angle_beta   90.00
_cell.angle_gamma   90.00
#
_symmetry.space_group_name_H-M   'P 1'
#
loop_
_entity.id
_entity.type
_entity.pdbx_description
1 polymer ?
#
loop_
_entity_poly.entity_id
_entity_poly.type
_entity_poly.pdbx_seq_one_letter_code
_entity_poly.pdbx_strand_id
1 'polypeptide(L)'
;EMCIRDRLWDEYQLTLSQAEELCVEFENVNVLRAQVADLRGKIRALGNVNVSAIEEYQEVKARYDTLRAQVEDVEGSRNELTRMITSLSGQMKDIFTDSFRAINENFGRVFTELFGGGEASLVLEDESDVLSCGIGIRVAPPGKVIKNLEALSGGEQALVAISIYFAILAVNPAPFCILDEIEAALDDANVVRFAQVCLLYTSPSPRD
;
A
#
# COMPACT_ATOMS: atom_id res chain seq x y z
N GLU A 1 -48.05 -32.08 -61.07
CA GLU A 1 -47.19 -30.86 -61.07
C GLU A 1 -47.52 -29.95 -59.88
N MET A 2 -48.76 -29.76 -59.51
CA MET A 2 -49.18 -28.95 -58.36
C MET A 2 -48.65 -29.53 -57.03
N CYS A 3 -48.67 -30.85 -56.84
CA CYS A 3 -48.13 -31.52 -55.65
C CYS A 3 -46.62 -31.36 -55.43
N ILE A 4 -45.83 -31.33 -56.53
CA ILE A 4 -44.36 -31.21 -56.46
C ILE A 4 -43.98 -29.79 -56.05
N ARG A 5 -44.62 -28.78 -56.62
CA ARG A 5 -44.39 -27.38 -56.35
C ARG A 5 -44.72 -26.96 -54.93
N ASP A 6 -45.88 -27.43 -54.43
CA ASP A 6 -46.32 -27.18 -53.07
C ASP A 6 -45.39 -27.85 -52.04
N ARG A 7 -44.92 -29.07 -52.37
CA ARG A 7 -44.00 -29.81 -51.48
C ARG A 7 -42.60 -29.20 -51.46
N LEU A 8 -42.11 -28.65 -52.57
CA LEU A 8 -40.82 -27.91 -52.60
C LEU A 8 -40.90 -26.66 -51.74
N TRP A 9 -42.02 -25.97 -51.75
CA TRP A 9 -42.23 -24.81 -50.91
C TRP A 9 -42.37 -25.15 -49.43
N ASP A 10 -43.20 -26.13 -49.12
CA ASP A 10 -43.49 -26.51 -47.73
C ASP A 10 -42.31 -27.13 -47.00
N GLU A 11 -41.57 -28.02 -47.66
CA GLU A 11 -40.44 -28.74 -47.04
C GLU A 11 -39.13 -27.98 -47.15
N TYR A 12 -38.87 -27.21 -48.20
CA TYR A 12 -37.58 -26.62 -48.48
C TYR A 12 -37.60 -25.13 -48.70
N GLN A 13 -38.76 -24.49 -48.73
CA GLN A 13 -38.92 -23.05 -48.98
C GLN A 13 -38.28 -22.62 -50.35
N LEU A 14 -38.27 -23.50 -51.32
CA LEU A 14 -37.71 -23.31 -52.64
C LEU A 14 -38.77 -23.13 -53.70
N THR A 15 -38.57 -22.16 -54.61
CA THR A 15 -39.36 -22.05 -55.82
C THR A 15 -38.87 -23.07 -56.85
N LEU A 16 -39.70 -23.39 -57.85
CA LEU A 16 -39.32 -24.37 -58.91
C LEU A 16 -38.04 -23.94 -59.63
N SER A 17 -37.89 -22.68 -59.96
CA SER A 17 -36.69 -22.12 -60.63
C SER A 17 -35.44 -22.27 -59.78
N GLN A 18 -35.52 -22.03 -58.47
CA GLN A 18 -34.41 -22.23 -57.57
C GLN A 18 -34.04 -23.70 -57.39
N ALA A 19 -35.03 -24.60 -57.43
CA ALA A 19 -34.83 -26.03 -57.37
C ALA A 19 -34.17 -26.58 -58.69
N GLU A 20 -34.51 -26.01 -59.87
CA GLU A 20 -33.87 -26.33 -61.11
C GLU A 20 -32.37 -25.95 -61.15
N GLU A 21 -31.99 -24.81 -60.58
CA GLU A 21 -30.60 -24.41 -60.44
C GLU A 21 -29.77 -25.33 -59.53
N LEU A 22 -30.44 -25.98 -58.56
CA LEU A 22 -29.81 -26.92 -57.65
C LEU A 22 -29.88 -28.38 -58.13
N CYS A 23 -30.44 -28.66 -59.32
CA CYS A 23 -30.52 -29.99 -59.87
C CYS A 23 -29.11 -30.52 -60.21
N VAL A 24 -28.79 -31.67 -59.62
CA VAL A 24 -27.56 -32.42 -59.89
C VAL A 24 -27.89 -33.70 -60.62
N GLU A 25 -27.16 -34.04 -61.70
CA GLU A 25 -27.28 -35.32 -62.37
C GLU A 25 -26.87 -36.47 -61.45
N PHE A 26 -27.68 -37.50 -61.36
CA PHE A 26 -27.42 -38.67 -60.54
C PHE A 26 -27.71 -39.96 -61.28
N GLU A 27 -26.88 -40.96 -61.07
CA GLU A 27 -27.01 -42.25 -61.74
C GLU A 27 -28.09 -43.17 -61.14
N ASN A 28 -28.30 -43.06 -59.80
CA ASN A 28 -29.19 -43.94 -59.09
C ASN A 28 -29.97 -43.27 -57.92
N VAL A 29 -31.32 -43.15 -58.07
CA VAL A 29 -32.22 -42.54 -57.08
C VAL A 29 -32.17 -43.26 -55.74
N ASN A 30 -31.98 -44.58 -55.70
CA ASN A 30 -31.98 -45.34 -54.46
C ASN A 30 -30.75 -45.08 -53.63
N VAL A 31 -29.59 -44.85 -54.26
CA VAL A 31 -28.34 -44.45 -53.55
C VAL A 31 -28.51 -43.07 -52.92
N LEU A 32 -29.08 -42.15 -53.71
CA LEU A 32 -29.32 -40.78 -53.18
C LEU A 32 -30.29 -40.77 -52.00
N ARG A 33 -31.39 -41.57 -52.08
CA ARG A 33 -32.35 -41.73 -50.97
C ARG A 33 -31.71 -42.34 -49.75
N ALA A 34 -30.81 -43.30 -49.88
CA ALA A 34 -30.07 -43.88 -48.75
C ALA A 34 -29.15 -42.86 -48.09
N GLN A 35 -28.43 -42.04 -48.89
CA GLN A 35 -27.57 -40.97 -48.40
C GLN A 35 -28.38 -39.89 -47.63
N VAL A 36 -29.53 -39.47 -48.18
CA VAL A 36 -30.42 -38.51 -47.52
C VAL A 36 -30.97 -39.07 -46.21
N ALA A 37 -31.37 -40.36 -46.18
CA ALA A 37 -31.84 -41.02 -44.98
C ALA A 37 -30.75 -41.10 -43.90
N ASP A 38 -29.50 -41.41 -44.27
CA ASP A 38 -28.35 -41.44 -43.37
C ASP A 38 -28.03 -40.04 -42.83
N LEU A 39 -28.00 -39.01 -43.67
CA LEU A 39 -27.76 -37.63 -43.25
C LEU A 39 -28.88 -37.13 -42.29
N ARG A 40 -30.16 -37.44 -42.60
CA ARG A 40 -31.28 -37.12 -41.70
C ARG A 40 -31.18 -37.88 -40.36
N GLY A 41 -30.68 -39.12 -40.39
CA GLY A 41 -30.38 -39.87 -39.15
C GLY A 41 -29.30 -39.22 -38.32
N LYS A 42 -28.19 -38.78 -38.96
CA LYS A 42 -27.11 -38.05 -38.30
C LYS A 42 -27.57 -36.71 -37.71
N ILE A 43 -28.38 -35.94 -38.45
CA ILE A 43 -28.97 -34.70 -37.95
C ILE A 43 -29.85 -34.93 -36.72
N ARG A 44 -30.71 -35.98 -36.76
CA ARG A 44 -31.53 -36.35 -35.60
C ARG A 44 -30.70 -36.81 -34.40
N ALA A 45 -29.63 -37.52 -34.64
CA ALA A 45 -28.70 -37.96 -33.56
C ALA A 45 -27.98 -36.82 -32.86
N LEU A 46 -27.75 -35.70 -33.55
CA LEU A 46 -27.19 -34.48 -32.95
C LEU A 46 -28.13 -33.78 -31.97
N GLY A 47 -29.45 -34.11 -31.99
CA GLY A 47 -30.44 -33.51 -31.12
C GLY A 47 -30.63 -32.00 -31.32
N ASN A 48 -31.03 -31.31 -30.26
CA ASN A 48 -31.14 -29.84 -30.28
C ASN A 48 -29.75 -29.20 -30.18
N VAL A 49 -29.13 -28.91 -31.29
CA VAL A 49 -27.89 -28.15 -31.34
C VAL A 49 -28.22 -26.66 -31.20
N ASN A 50 -27.72 -26.03 -30.14
CA ASN A 50 -27.83 -24.59 -30.00
C ASN A 50 -26.83 -23.91 -30.99
N VAL A 51 -27.31 -23.42 -32.10
CA VAL A 51 -26.50 -22.78 -33.14
C VAL A 51 -25.92 -21.43 -32.63
N SER A 52 -26.67 -20.75 -31.74
CA SER A 52 -26.24 -19.49 -31.15
C SER A 52 -25.11 -19.67 -30.10
N ALA A 53 -24.90 -20.92 -29.64
CA ALA A 53 -23.86 -21.20 -28.63
C ALA A 53 -22.45 -20.80 -29.07
N ILE A 54 -22.17 -20.80 -30.37
CA ILE A 54 -20.86 -20.39 -30.90
C ILE A 54 -20.67 -18.88 -30.73
N GLU A 55 -21.69 -18.09 -31.04
CA GLU A 55 -21.65 -16.64 -30.92
C GLU A 55 -21.63 -16.25 -29.45
N GLU A 56 -22.49 -16.84 -28.61
CA GLU A 56 -22.49 -16.65 -27.16
C GLU A 56 -21.13 -17.01 -26.54
N TYR A 57 -20.51 -18.09 -26.95
CA TYR A 57 -19.18 -18.49 -26.49
C TYR A 57 -18.11 -17.45 -26.86
N GLN A 58 -18.15 -16.91 -28.08
CA GLN A 58 -17.19 -15.89 -28.52
C GLN A 58 -17.32 -14.60 -27.70
N GLU A 59 -18.56 -14.14 -27.45
CA GLU A 59 -18.82 -12.97 -26.63
C GLU A 59 -18.34 -13.17 -25.16
N VAL A 60 -18.72 -14.30 -24.56
CA VAL A 60 -18.31 -14.64 -23.19
C VAL A 60 -16.81 -14.78 -23.08
N LYS A 61 -16.17 -15.41 -24.09
CA LYS A 61 -14.73 -15.56 -24.13
C LYS A 61 -14.01 -14.22 -24.25
N ALA A 62 -14.45 -13.34 -25.12
CA ALA A 62 -13.87 -12.00 -25.27
C ALA A 62 -13.97 -11.19 -23.98
N ARG A 63 -15.12 -11.26 -23.30
CA ARG A 63 -15.32 -10.63 -21.99
C ARG A 63 -14.43 -11.25 -20.91
N TYR A 64 -14.32 -12.57 -20.87
CA TYR A 64 -13.44 -13.28 -19.94
C TYR A 64 -11.99 -12.90 -20.14
N ASP A 65 -11.49 -12.89 -21.38
CA ASP A 65 -10.10 -12.53 -21.68
C ASP A 65 -9.80 -11.07 -21.27
N THR A 66 -10.76 -10.16 -21.49
CA THR A 66 -10.64 -8.76 -21.04
C THR A 66 -10.58 -8.65 -19.52
N LEU A 67 -11.51 -9.30 -18.80
CA LEU A 67 -11.52 -9.28 -17.35
C LEU A 67 -10.28 -9.94 -16.75
N ARG A 68 -9.82 -11.02 -17.34
CA ARG A 68 -8.59 -11.68 -16.92
C ARG A 68 -7.38 -10.77 -17.03
N ALA A 69 -7.24 -10.06 -18.16
CA ALA A 69 -6.15 -9.10 -18.35
C ALA A 69 -6.22 -7.96 -17.30
N GLN A 70 -7.43 -7.46 -17.00
CA GLN A 70 -7.61 -6.44 -15.95
C GLN A 70 -7.23 -6.96 -14.56
N VAL A 71 -7.58 -8.19 -14.22
CA VAL A 71 -7.20 -8.82 -12.94
C VAL A 71 -5.68 -8.96 -12.83
N GLU A 72 -5.03 -9.45 -13.88
CA GLU A 72 -3.56 -9.61 -13.93
C GLU A 72 -2.86 -8.24 -13.76
N ASP A 73 -3.36 -7.19 -14.38
CA ASP A 73 -2.82 -5.82 -14.26
C ASP A 73 -2.99 -5.26 -12.84
N VAL A 74 -4.18 -5.41 -12.25
CA VAL A 74 -4.44 -4.97 -10.87
C VAL A 74 -3.61 -5.76 -9.85
N GLU A 75 -3.47 -7.07 -10.03
CA GLU A 75 -2.61 -7.90 -9.18
C GLU A 75 -1.13 -7.51 -9.31
N GLY A 76 -0.67 -7.21 -10.52
CA GLY A 76 0.66 -6.67 -10.78
C GLY A 76 0.90 -5.37 -10.02
N SER A 77 -0.01 -4.40 -10.17
CA SER A 77 0.04 -3.11 -9.49
C SER A 77 0.01 -3.25 -7.96
N ARG A 78 -0.85 -4.13 -7.43
CA ARG A 78 -0.91 -4.42 -5.98
C ARG A 78 0.43 -4.97 -5.47
N ASN A 79 1.04 -5.89 -6.20
CA ASN A 79 2.31 -6.48 -5.80
C ASN A 79 3.46 -5.46 -5.82
N GLU A 80 3.47 -4.56 -6.81
CA GLU A 80 4.42 -3.46 -6.89
C GLU A 80 4.27 -2.50 -5.70
N LEU A 81 3.04 -2.05 -5.42
CA LEU A 81 2.75 -1.20 -4.26
C LEU A 81 3.16 -1.87 -2.94
N THR A 82 2.91 -3.16 -2.78
CA THR A 82 3.31 -3.90 -1.59
C THR A 82 4.83 -3.92 -1.42
N ARG A 83 5.58 -4.10 -2.51
CA ARG A 83 7.05 -4.03 -2.49
C ARG A 83 7.55 -2.63 -2.13
N MET A 84 6.93 -1.58 -2.68
CA MET A 84 7.26 -0.19 -2.34
C MET A 84 7.02 0.09 -0.87
N ILE A 85 5.87 -0.29 -0.32
CA ILE A 85 5.55 -0.13 1.11
C ILE A 85 6.59 -0.85 1.98
N THR A 86 6.94 -2.08 1.67
CA THR A 86 7.93 -2.85 2.43
C THR A 86 9.31 -2.16 2.38
N SER A 87 9.72 -1.68 1.21
CA SER A 87 10.99 -0.96 1.05
C SER A 87 11.01 0.35 1.82
N LEU A 88 9.93 1.15 1.73
CA LEU A 88 9.81 2.42 2.45
C LEU A 88 9.79 2.20 3.96
N SER A 89 9.04 1.20 4.44
CA SER A 89 9.00 0.86 5.87
C SER A 89 10.39 0.44 6.38
N GLY A 90 11.18 -0.28 5.59
CA GLY A 90 12.57 -0.60 5.92
C GLY A 90 13.43 0.65 6.04
N GLN A 91 13.39 1.53 5.05
CA GLN A 91 14.15 2.80 5.07
C GLN A 91 13.73 3.69 6.24
N MET A 92 12.43 3.77 6.53
CA MET A 92 11.93 4.52 7.70
C MET A 92 12.48 3.96 9.01
N LYS A 93 12.54 2.62 9.15
CA LYS A 93 13.11 1.97 10.32
C LYS A 93 14.59 2.32 10.51
N ASP A 94 15.37 2.27 9.44
CA ASP A 94 16.81 2.58 9.48
C ASP A 94 17.05 4.06 9.86
N ILE A 95 16.37 4.99 9.17
CA ILE A 95 16.45 6.43 9.45
C ILE A 95 16.02 6.74 10.89
N PHE A 96 14.92 6.14 11.35
CA PHE A 96 14.44 6.33 12.71
C PHE A 96 15.47 5.84 13.73
N THR A 97 16.02 4.63 13.54
CA THR A 97 16.97 4.02 14.47
C THR A 97 18.26 4.87 14.58
N ASP A 98 18.78 5.34 13.44
CA ASP A 98 19.97 6.19 13.44
C ASP A 98 19.71 7.56 14.09
N SER A 99 18.56 8.18 13.77
CA SER A 99 18.16 9.45 14.38
C SER A 99 17.91 9.30 15.89
N PHE A 100 17.22 8.21 16.28
CA PHE A 100 16.98 7.93 17.71
C PHE A 100 18.28 7.76 18.49
N ARG A 101 19.25 7.04 17.95
CA ARG A 101 20.59 6.89 18.57
C ARG A 101 21.27 8.23 18.75
N ALA A 102 21.32 9.04 17.68
CA ALA A 102 21.94 10.36 17.73
C ALA A 102 21.22 11.31 18.73
N ILE A 103 19.88 11.28 18.76
CA ILE A 103 19.10 12.06 19.74
C ILE A 103 19.38 11.59 21.17
N ASN A 104 19.43 10.27 21.40
CA ASN A 104 19.70 9.72 22.73
C ASN A 104 21.09 10.12 23.27
N GLU A 105 22.12 10.05 22.43
CA GLU A 105 23.48 10.50 22.79
C GLU A 105 23.51 11.99 23.11
N ASN A 106 22.88 12.83 22.29
CA ASN A 106 22.78 14.27 22.56
C ASN A 106 21.95 14.57 23.80
N PHE A 107 20.86 13.79 24.04
CA PHE A 107 20.04 13.94 25.24
C PHE A 107 20.86 13.72 26.52
N GLY A 108 21.65 12.66 26.59
CA GLY A 108 22.54 12.44 27.73
C GLY A 108 23.52 13.58 27.96
N ARG A 109 24.12 14.14 26.88
CA ARG A 109 25.04 15.27 26.95
C ARG A 109 24.36 16.55 27.44
N VAL A 110 23.27 16.97 26.76
CA VAL A 110 22.53 18.18 27.10
C VAL A 110 21.94 18.11 28.52
N PHE A 111 21.43 16.94 28.92
CA PHE A 111 20.95 16.71 30.28
C PHE A 111 22.07 16.95 31.31
N THR A 112 23.25 16.37 31.09
CA THR A 112 24.40 16.54 32.00
C THR A 112 24.82 18.01 32.08
N GLU A 113 24.79 18.75 31.00
CA GLU A 113 25.08 20.20 30.98
C GLU A 113 24.03 21.00 31.75
N LEU A 114 22.73 20.76 31.53
CA LEU A 114 21.63 21.48 32.17
C LEU A 114 21.50 21.16 33.65
N PHE A 115 21.65 19.91 34.06
CA PHE A 115 21.54 19.50 35.45
C PHE A 115 22.85 19.65 36.24
N GLY A 116 23.98 19.89 35.55
CA GLY A 116 25.31 19.93 36.19
C GLY A 116 25.79 18.54 36.61
N GLY A 117 25.37 17.49 35.92
CA GLY A 117 25.68 16.09 36.17
C GLY A 117 24.47 15.17 36.01
N GLY A 118 24.63 13.92 36.44
CA GLY A 118 23.57 12.92 36.33
C GLY A 118 23.59 12.17 34.98
N GLU A 119 22.59 11.33 34.78
CA GLU A 119 22.46 10.49 33.59
C GLU A 119 21.04 10.58 33.03
N ALA A 120 20.92 10.58 31.70
CA ALA A 120 19.63 10.55 31.01
C ALA A 120 19.74 9.67 29.76
N SER A 121 18.66 8.94 29.47
CA SER A 121 18.58 8.11 28.28
C SER A 121 17.12 7.93 27.84
N LEU A 122 16.95 7.78 26.51
CA LEU A 122 15.72 7.35 25.88
C LEU A 122 15.80 5.84 25.64
N VAL A 123 14.70 5.14 25.86
CA VAL A 123 14.61 3.68 25.71
C VAL A 123 13.38 3.35 24.87
N LEU A 124 13.55 2.53 23.86
CA LEU A 124 12.41 1.99 23.11
C LEU A 124 11.72 0.91 23.95
N GLU A 125 10.41 0.93 24.02
CA GLU A 125 9.64 -0.08 24.75
C GLU A 125 9.66 -1.43 24.05
N ASP A 126 9.72 -1.43 22.72
CA ASP A 126 9.84 -2.63 21.89
C ASP A 126 10.83 -2.40 20.73
N GLU A 127 11.97 -3.06 20.78
CA GLU A 127 13.00 -2.98 19.74
C GLU A 127 12.59 -3.72 18.45
N SER A 128 11.59 -4.60 18.50
CA SER A 128 11.12 -5.33 17.31
C SER A 128 10.22 -4.45 16.43
N ASP A 129 9.44 -3.54 17.02
CA ASP A 129 8.54 -2.61 16.32
C ASP A 129 8.86 -1.15 16.65
N VAL A 130 10.03 -0.71 16.24
CA VAL A 130 10.56 0.64 16.55
C VAL A 130 9.72 1.78 15.99
N LEU A 131 8.87 1.56 14.98
CA LEU A 131 8.04 2.60 14.37
C LEU A 131 6.70 2.81 15.10
N SER A 132 6.25 1.83 15.89
CA SER A 132 4.95 1.88 16.56
C SER A 132 5.08 1.83 18.09
N CYS A 133 6.28 1.47 18.60
CA CYS A 133 6.48 1.36 20.05
C CYS A 133 6.54 2.74 20.73
N GLY A 134 6.28 2.76 22.06
CA GLY A 134 6.51 3.91 22.91
C GLY A 134 8.00 4.17 23.15
N ILE A 135 8.32 5.41 23.55
CA ILE A 135 9.65 5.81 23.97
C ILE A 135 9.60 6.14 25.47
N GLY A 136 10.31 5.33 26.26
CA GLY A 136 10.48 5.57 27.69
C GLY A 136 11.62 6.57 27.96
N ILE A 137 11.43 7.45 28.93
CA ILE A 137 12.43 8.41 29.39
C ILE A 137 12.97 7.94 30.73
N ARG A 138 14.28 7.70 30.80
CA ARG A 138 15.00 7.37 32.04
C ARG A 138 15.94 8.48 32.40
N VAL A 139 15.80 9.01 33.62
CA VAL A 139 16.61 10.13 34.08
C VAL A 139 17.04 9.93 35.56
N ALA A 140 18.25 10.30 35.85
CA ALA A 140 18.84 10.29 37.18
C ALA A 140 19.59 11.61 37.42
N PRO A 141 18.93 12.65 37.96
CA PRO A 141 19.59 13.89 38.33
C PRO A 141 20.69 13.68 39.38
N PRO A 142 21.67 14.59 39.51
CA PRO A 142 22.75 14.47 40.48
C PRO A 142 22.25 14.25 41.90
N GLY A 143 22.77 13.23 42.57
CA GLY A 143 22.41 12.91 43.96
C GLY A 143 21.04 12.20 44.14
N LYS A 144 20.34 11.86 43.08
CA LYS A 144 19.06 11.13 43.11
C LYS A 144 19.14 9.85 42.30
N VAL A 145 18.60 8.75 42.80
CA VAL A 145 18.43 7.51 42.06
C VAL A 145 16.98 7.44 41.58
N ILE A 146 16.65 8.28 40.60
CA ILE A 146 15.30 8.34 40.03
C ILE A 146 15.34 7.66 38.67
N LYS A 147 14.36 6.80 38.40
CA LYS A 147 14.26 6.08 37.12
C LYS A 147 13.04 6.50 36.27
N ASN A 148 12.10 7.27 36.87
CA ASN A 148 10.85 7.65 36.20
C ASN A 148 10.65 9.17 36.28
N LEU A 149 10.18 9.75 35.19
CA LEU A 149 9.90 11.19 35.04
C LEU A 149 8.90 11.70 36.08
N GLU A 150 7.90 10.89 36.46
CA GLU A 150 6.84 11.25 37.42
C GLU A 150 7.34 11.53 38.84
N ALA A 151 8.52 11.03 39.19
CA ALA A 151 9.11 11.23 40.50
C ALA A 151 9.94 12.51 40.61
N LEU A 152 10.04 13.30 39.54
CA LEU A 152 10.72 14.59 39.48
C LEU A 152 9.78 15.75 39.90
N SER A 153 10.37 16.84 40.42
CA SER A 153 9.64 18.10 40.61
C SER A 153 9.21 18.70 39.26
N GLY A 154 8.20 19.57 39.27
CA GLY A 154 7.72 20.21 38.04
C GLY A 154 8.82 20.95 37.26
N GLY A 155 9.70 21.68 37.94
CA GLY A 155 10.86 22.34 37.32
C GLY A 155 11.89 21.36 36.73
N GLU A 156 12.13 20.22 37.44
CA GLU A 156 13.00 19.18 36.91
C GLU A 156 12.39 18.51 35.66
N GLN A 157 11.08 18.26 35.65
CA GLN A 157 10.38 17.74 34.47
C GLN A 157 10.47 18.70 33.29
N ALA A 158 10.29 20.00 33.51
CA ALA A 158 10.46 21.02 32.47
C ALA A 158 11.88 21.02 31.93
N LEU A 159 12.89 20.93 32.79
CA LEU A 159 14.28 20.90 32.39
C LEU A 159 14.65 19.63 31.57
N VAL A 160 14.05 18.47 31.88
CA VAL A 160 14.16 17.24 31.09
C VAL A 160 13.55 17.43 29.70
N ALA A 161 12.36 18.03 29.62
CA ALA A 161 11.70 18.30 28.33
C ALA A 161 12.56 19.24 27.45
N ILE A 162 13.13 20.28 28.07
CA ILE A 162 14.08 21.21 27.41
C ILE A 162 15.31 20.44 26.90
N SER A 163 15.87 19.53 27.70
CA SER A 163 17.03 18.71 27.31
C SER A 163 16.74 17.85 26.07
N ILE A 164 15.56 17.23 26.01
CA ILE A 164 15.14 16.44 24.84
C ILE A 164 14.98 17.35 23.62
N TYR A 165 14.36 18.51 23.80
CA TYR A 165 14.16 19.47 22.71
C TYR A 165 15.50 19.92 22.09
N PHE A 166 16.47 20.31 22.90
CA PHE A 166 17.81 20.67 22.42
C PHE A 166 18.54 19.48 21.82
N ALA A 167 18.34 18.27 22.33
CA ALA A 167 18.93 17.08 21.73
C ALA A 167 18.38 16.83 20.32
N ILE A 168 17.10 17.07 20.10
CA ILE A 168 16.46 16.97 18.75
C ILE A 168 17.01 18.06 17.83
N LEU A 169 17.13 19.31 18.31
CA LEU A 169 17.69 20.41 17.54
C LEU A 169 19.16 20.18 17.15
N ALA A 170 19.95 19.51 18.02
CA ALA A 170 21.32 19.18 17.73
C ALA A 170 21.48 18.18 16.57
N VAL A 171 20.52 17.26 16.42
CA VAL A 171 20.52 16.25 15.34
C VAL A 171 19.87 16.80 14.06
N ASN A 172 18.79 17.54 14.22
CA ASN A 172 18.04 18.12 13.09
C ASN A 172 17.84 19.62 13.33
N PRO A 173 18.85 20.45 13.01
CA PRO A 173 18.82 21.88 13.30
C PRO A 173 17.72 22.59 12.50
N ALA A 174 16.82 23.26 13.22
CA ALA A 174 15.82 24.12 12.60
C ALA A 174 16.48 25.48 12.21
N PRO A 175 16.02 26.13 11.11
CA PRO A 175 16.56 27.42 10.68
C PRO A 175 16.33 28.54 11.72
N PHE A 176 15.31 28.45 12.52
CA PHE A 176 15.04 29.31 13.68
C PHE A 176 14.15 28.54 14.67
N CYS A 177 14.21 28.96 15.94
CA CYS A 177 13.42 28.41 17.01
C CYS A 177 12.86 29.55 17.86
N ILE A 178 11.59 29.48 18.21
CA ILE A 178 10.92 30.44 19.10
C ILE A 178 10.63 29.72 20.41
N LEU A 179 11.21 30.23 21.48
CA LEU A 179 11.01 29.73 22.85
C LEU A 179 10.22 30.82 23.62
N ASP A 180 9.04 30.43 24.11
CA ASP A 180 8.14 31.35 24.79
C ASP A 180 7.82 30.81 26.21
N GLU A 181 8.05 31.63 27.23
CA GLU A 181 7.77 31.35 28.65
C GLU A 181 8.34 30.02 29.20
N ILE A 182 9.40 29.47 28.60
CA ILE A 182 10.01 28.19 29.03
C ILE A 182 10.62 28.34 30.44
N GLU A 183 11.17 29.54 30.77
CA GLU A 183 11.79 29.85 32.02
C GLU A 183 10.78 29.92 33.19
N ALA A 184 9.49 30.11 32.92
CA ALA A 184 8.48 30.26 33.94
C ALA A 184 8.32 29.03 34.88
N ALA A 185 8.70 27.86 34.37
CA ALA A 185 8.71 26.60 35.13
C ALA A 185 10.05 26.29 35.82
N LEU A 186 11.09 27.12 35.63
CA LEU A 186 12.44 26.88 36.11
C LEU A 186 12.71 27.73 37.37
N ASP A 187 13.52 27.22 38.28
CA ASP A 187 14.09 28.03 39.38
C ASP A 187 15.25 28.89 38.87
N ASP A 188 15.67 29.89 39.64
CA ASP A 188 16.70 30.86 39.28
C ASP A 188 18.03 30.20 38.86
N ALA A 189 18.44 29.11 39.50
CA ALA A 189 19.65 28.39 39.20
C ALA A 189 19.55 27.67 37.85
N ASN A 190 18.40 27.10 37.53
CA ASN A 190 18.15 26.39 36.28
C ASN A 190 17.93 27.35 35.10
N VAL A 191 17.38 28.55 35.32
CA VAL A 191 17.28 29.62 34.33
C VAL A 191 18.68 30.02 33.81
N VAL A 192 19.64 30.19 34.73
CA VAL A 192 21.03 30.53 34.34
C VAL A 192 21.67 29.42 33.46
N ARG A 193 21.48 28.15 33.85
CA ARG A 193 21.99 27.01 33.08
C ARG A 193 21.31 26.90 31.71
N PHE A 194 19.99 27.11 31.67
CA PHE A 194 19.23 27.14 30.43
C PHE A 194 19.74 28.24 29.47
N ALA A 195 19.96 29.47 29.98
CA ALA A 195 20.52 30.56 29.21
C ALA A 195 21.92 30.23 28.62
N GLN A 196 22.78 29.56 29.40
CA GLN A 196 24.10 29.13 28.95
C GLN A 196 23.98 28.12 27.77
N VAL A 197 23.06 27.14 27.85
CA VAL A 197 22.82 26.18 26.79
C VAL A 197 22.24 26.87 25.56
N CYS A 198 21.32 27.82 25.71
CA CYS A 198 20.82 28.62 24.60
C CYS A 198 21.95 29.35 23.85
N LEU A 199 22.93 29.91 24.56
CA LEU A 199 24.08 30.58 23.93
C LEU A 199 24.97 29.63 23.15
N LEU A 200 25.06 28.35 23.52
CA LEU A 200 25.80 27.33 22.76
C LEU A 200 25.15 26.97 21.45
N TYR A 201 23.83 27.05 21.36
CA TYR A 201 23.04 26.66 20.19
C TYR A 201 22.65 27.86 19.31
N THR A 202 22.86 29.10 19.75
CA THR A 202 22.64 30.31 18.96
C THR A 202 23.95 30.78 18.32
N SER A 203 23.92 31.11 17.04
CA SER A 203 25.04 31.85 16.42
C SER A 203 25.16 33.21 17.08
N PRO A 204 26.41 33.70 17.36
CA PRO A 204 26.58 35.05 17.85
C PRO A 204 25.93 36.04 16.89
N SER A 205 25.18 37.00 17.45
CA SER A 205 24.54 38.04 16.66
C SER A 205 25.59 38.81 15.86
N PRO A 206 25.35 39.14 14.57
CA PRO A 206 26.31 39.97 13.82
C PRO A 206 26.53 41.36 14.40
N ARG A 207 25.94 41.69 15.56
CA ARG A 207 26.03 42.98 16.24
C ARG A 207 26.85 42.92 17.52
N ASP A 208 27.31 41.73 17.91
CA ASP A 208 28.31 41.55 18.97
C ASP A 208 29.66 41.28 18.30
#